data_4614233ae5595bfabce70e1245dc1baf
#
_entry.id   4614233ae5595bfabce70e1245dc1baf
#
_cell.length_a   1.000
_cell.length_b   1.000
_cell.length_c   1.000
_cell.angle_alpha   90.00
_cell.angle_beta   90.00
_cell.angle_gamma   90.00
#
_symmetry.space_group_name_H-M   'P 1'
#
loop_
_entity.id
_entity.type
_entity.pdbx_description
1 polymer ?
#
loop_
_entity_poly.entity_id
_entity_poly.type
_entity_poly.pdbx_seq_one_letter_code
_entity_poly.pdbx_strand_id
1 'polypeptide(L)'
;GISFIRDHEIVETIGYADGLINSMILTVTELPDGTILAGTDGDGIAVLVDGRVDHMLTRDDGLSSGVILRTVSDPKGKGVFIVTSNGLCYMDEAGAIRSLDSFPYYNNYDIWARDEKTLFVMSSAGIYVVDRDELLSGSETIAYDLLDARRGLTSALTANSWNYCDAHGDLFLPCDRGVFIIDTERYTSGINAYRMSVKSVKLDNTVKSVGRRSTIEIGRGVGKV
;
A
#
# COMPACT_ATOMS: atom_id res chain seq x y z
N GLY A 1 -5.17 21.74 -12.24
CA GLY A 1 -6.48 22.22 -11.78
C GLY A 1 -7.49 21.09 -11.62
N ILE A 2 -8.67 21.44 -11.13
CA ILE A 2 -9.77 20.50 -10.88
C ILE A 2 -10.97 21.00 -11.68
N SER A 3 -11.60 20.13 -12.47
CA SER A 3 -12.83 20.48 -13.22
C SER A 3 -14.00 19.65 -12.73
N PHE A 4 -15.12 20.29 -12.49
CA PHE A 4 -16.38 19.64 -12.18
C PHE A 4 -17.16 19.44 -13.47
N ILE A 5 -17.62 18.23 -13.70
CA ILE A 5 -18.35 17.83 -14.92
C ILE A 5 -19.76 17.41 -14.50
N ARG A 6 -20.76 17.99 -15.17
CA ARG A 6 -22.18 17.63 -15.03
C ARG A 6 -22.78 17.52 -16.42
N ASP A 7 -23.53 16.46 -16.69
CA ASP A 7 -24.20 16.23 -18.00
C ASP A 7 -23.23 16.34 -19.21
N HIS A 8 -21.99 15.83 -19.03
CA HIS A 8 -20.90 15.87 -20.03
C HIS A 8 -20.31 17.26 -20.29
N GLU A 9 -20.68 18.29 -19.52
CA GLU A 9 -20.17 19.66 -19.65
C GLU A 9 -19.33 20.03 -18.42
N ILE A 10 -18.26 20.80 -18.63
CA ILE A 10 -17.49 21.40 -17.53
C ILE A 10 -18.31 22.55 -16.97
N VAL A 11 -18.81 22.41 -15.75
CA VAL A 11 -19.61 23.40 -15.05
C VAL A 11 -18.77 24.37 -14.22
N GLU A 12 -17.60 23.93 -13.79
CA GLU A 12 -16.69 24.73 -12.97
C GLU A 12 -15.26 24.21 -13.12
N THR A 13 -14.28 25.09 -13.00
CA THR A 13 -12.85 24.73 -12.93
C THR A 13 -12.18 25.53 -11.85
N ILE A 14 -11.44 24.86 -10.96
CA ILE A 14 -10.66 25.43 -9.87
C ILE A 14 -9.19 25.44 -10.26
N GLY A 15 -8.56 26.59 -10.19
CA GLY A 15 -7.17 26.83 -10.49
C GLY A 15 -6.50 27.80 -9.51
N TYR A 16 -5.41 28.40 -9.95
CA TYR A 16 -4.64 29.35 -9.12
C TYR A 16 -5.48 30.57 -8.67
N ALA A 17 -6.38 31.06 -9.52
CA ALA A 17 -7.23 32.21 -9.21
C ALA A 17 -8.22 31.89 -8.08
N ASP A 18 -8.50 30.63 -7.84
CA ASP A 18 -9.48 30.13 -6.87
C ASP A 18 -8.82 29.65 -5.57
N GLY A 19 -7.53 29.93 -5.41
CA GLY A 19 -6.77 29.58 -4.19
C GLY A 19 -6.02 28.24 -4.26
N LEU A 20 -6.05 27.52 -5.39
CA LEU A 20 -5.29 26.32 -5.57
C LEU A 20 -3.81 26.65 -5.80
N ILE A 21 -2.96 26.45 -4.80
CA ILE A 21 -1.54 26.82 -4.82
C ILE A 21 -0.77 26.04 -5.90
N ASN A 22 -1.13 24.77 -6.10
CA ASN A 22 -0.53 23.92 -7.12
C ASN A 22 -1.63 23.30 -8.01
N SER A 23 -1.54 23.53 -9.31
CA SER A 23 -2.51 23.01 -10.27
C SER A 23 -2.21 21.59 -10.76
N MET A 24 -1.06 21.03 -10.38
CA MET A 24 -0.69 19.65 -10.70
C MET A 24 -1.28 18.71 -9.65
N ILE A 25 -2.46 18.20 -9.92
CA ILE A 25 -3.19 17.30 -9.03
C ILE A 25 -2.87 15.86 -9.40
N LEU A 26 -2.42 15.09 -8.42
CA LEU A 26 -2.07 13.67 -8.59
C LEU A 26 -3.19 12.73 -8.11
N THR A 27 -3.99 13.16 -7.15
CA THR A 27 -5.07 12.35 -6.56
C THR A 27 -6.23 13.22 -6.09
N VAL A 28 -7.43 12.69 -6.17
CA VAL A 28 -8.65 13.33 -5.65
C VAL A 28 -9.46 12.30 -4.89
N THR A 29 -9.90 12.65 -3.69
CA THR A 29 -10.75 11.79 -2.86
C THR A 29 -11.88 12.64 -2.27
N GLU A 30 -13.12 12.20 -2.45
CA GLU A 30 -14.29 12.77 -1.79
C GLU A 30 -14.52 12.03 -0.47
N LEU A 31 -14.69 12.79 0.61
CA LEU A 31 -15.04 12.28 1.92
C LEU A 31 -16.56 12.14 2.06
N PRO A 32 -17.05 11.34 3.04
CA PRO A 32 -18.49 11.11 3.24
C PRO A 32 -19.33 12.37 3.49
N ASP A 33 -18.71 13.46 3.96
CA ASP A 33 -19.34 14.75 4.19
C ASP A 33 -19.35 15.68 2.95
N GLY A 34 -18.80 15.21 1.83
CA GLY A 34 -18.70 15.97 0.58
C GLY A 34 -17.43 16.82 0.48
N THR A 35 -16.58 16.84 1.49
CA THR A 35 -15.26 17.47 1.42
C THR A 35 -14.38 16.75 0.39
N ILE A 36 -13.68 17.50 -0.46
CA ILE A 36 -12.78 16.94 -1.46
C ILE A 36 -11.35 17.21 -1.02
N LEU A 37 -10.54 16.15 -1.01
CA LEU A 37 -9.10 16.21 -0.81
C LEU A 37 -8.40 16.08 -2.15
N ALA A 38 -7.65 17.10 -2.57
CA ALA A 38 -6.88 17.09 -3.80
C ALA A 38 -5.38 17.10 -3.49
N GLY A 39 -4.73 15.96 -3.64
CA GLY A 39 -3.30 15.81 -3.42
C GLY A 39 -2.51 16.38 -4.60
N THR A 40 -1.51 17.21 -4.30
CA THR A 40 -0.71 17.94 -5.28
C THR A 40 0.69 17.34 -5.44
N ASP A 41 1.36 17.74 -6.53
CA ASP A 41 2.77 17.45 -6.77
C ASP A 41 3.66 18.55 -6.16
N GLY A 42 3.75 18.58 -4.81
CA GLY A 42 4.72 19.42 -4.10
C GLY A 42 4.16 20.26 -2.94
N ASP A 43 2.91 20.70 -2.99
CA ASP A 43 2.36 21.66 -2.02
C ASP A 43 1.33 21.05 -1.05
N GLY A 44 1.30 19.73 -0.91
CA GLY A 44 0.43 19.04 0.03
C GLY A 44 -0.96 18.77 -0.53
N ILE A 45 -2.00 18.91 0.31
CA ILE A 45 -3.39 18.58 -0.03
C ILE A 45 -4.21 19.86 0.00
N ALA A 46 -4.90 20.18 -1.11
CA ALA A 46 -5.95 21.17 -1.09
C ALA A 46 -7.24 20.54 -0.56
N VAL A 47 -7.80 21.17 0.47
CA VAL A 47 -9.10 20.80 1.03
C VAL A 47 -10.16 21.69 0.41
N LEU A 48 -11.15 21.08 -0.25
CA LEU A 48 -12.25 21.80 -0.89
C LEU A 48 -13.54 21.52 -0.13
N VAL A 49 -14.25 22.56 0.21
CA VAL A 49 -15.58 22.54 0.82
C VAL A 49 -16.54 23.29 -0.08
N ASP A 50 -17.70 22.71 -0.37
CA ASP A 50 -18.70 23.28 -1.30
C ASP A 50 -18.09 23.72 -2.65
N GLY A 51 -17.13 22.92 -3.18
CA GLY A 51 -16.48 23.19 -4.45
C GLY A 51 -15.45 24.32 -4.43
N ARG A 52 -15.02 24.83 -3.28
CA ARG A 52 -14.03 25.90 -3.14
C ARG A 52 -12.86 25.46 -2.30
N VAL A 53 -11.66 25.94 -2.62
CA VAL A 53 -10.49 25.74 -1.78
C VAL A 53 -10.69 26.45 -0.44
N ASP A 54 -10.76 25.69 0.64
CA ASP A 54 -10.89 26.22 2.00
C ASP A 54 -9.50 26.47 2.59
N HIS A 55 -8.63 25.45 2.59
CA HIS A 55 -7.26 25.57 3.07
C HIS A 55 -6.35 24.48 2.44
N MET A 56 -5.05 24.61 2.74
CA MET A 56 -4.05 23.62 2.36
C MET A 56 -3.56 22.86 3.59
N LEU A 57 -3.38 21.55 3.47
CA LEU A 57 -2.66 20.72 4.44
C LEU A 57 -1.25 20.51 3.92
N THR A 58 -0.27 20.83 4.75
CA THR A 58 1.15 20.88 4.39
C THR A 58 2.01 20.05 5.35
N ARG A 59 3.31 20.18 5.26
CA ARG A 59 4.24 19.57 6.22
C ARG A 59 4.09 20.16 7.63
N ASP A 60 3.68 21.40 7.74
CA ASP A 60 3.44 22.06 9.04
C ASP A 60 2.23 21.44 9.77
N ASP A 61 1.34 20.80 9.00
CA ASP A 61 0.17 20.06 9.50
C ASP A 61 0.46 18.58 9.76
N GLY A 62 1.70 18.10 9.52
CA GLY A 62 2.13 16.74 9.82
C GLY A 62 2.35 15.83 8.61
N LEU A 63 2.24 16.34 7.38
CA LEU A 63 2.59 15.55 6.18
C LEU A 63 4.10 15.29 6.11
N SER A 64 4.50 14.06 5.80
CA SER A 64 5.91 13.69 5.62
C SER A 64 6.52 14.28 4.34
N SER A 65 5.69 14.61 3.34
CA SER A 65 6.09 15.27 2.08
C SER A 65 4.94 16.12 1.54
N GLY A 66 5.27 17.14 0.75
CA GLY A 66 4.29 17.91 -0.04
C GLY A 66 3.82 17.21 -1.32
N VAL A 67 4.52 16.17 -1.78
CA VAL A 67 4.10 15.36 -2.94
C VAL A 67 3.16 14.27 -2.45
N ILE A 68 1.90 14.34 -2.87
CA ILE A 68 0.84 13.44 -2.43
C ILE A 68 0.46 12.52 -3.59
N LEU A 69 0.87 11.27 -3.50
CA LEU A 69 0.65 10.29 -4.56
C LEU A 69 -0.76 9.70 -4.52
N ARG A 70 -1.31 9.51 -3.31
CA ARG A 70 -2.64 8.92 -3.13
C ARG A 70 -3.25 9.35 -1.81
N THR A 71 -4.56 9.52 -1.81
CA THR A 71 -5.40 9.63 -0.61
C THR A 71 -6.48 8.56 -0.69
N VAL A 72 -6.70 7.82 0.40
CA VAL A 72 -7.66 6.71 0.46
C VAL A 72 -8.43 6.77 1.77
N SER A 73 -9.75 6.81 1.69
CA SER A 73 -10.61 6.78 2.88
C SER A 73 -10.37 5.51 3.70
N ASP A 74 -10.32 5.65 5.00
CA ASP A 74 -10.19 4.53 5.92
C ASP A 74 -11.46 3.66 5.90
N PRO A 75 -11.37 2.37 5.60
CA PRO A 75 -12.54 1.50 5.48
C PRO A 75 -13.31 1.30 6.81
N LYS A 76 -12.66 1.52 7.96
CA LYS A 76 -13.24 1.29 9.29
C LYS A 76 -13.66 2.58 9.98
N GLY A 77 -13.15 3.72 9.56
CA GLY A 77 -13.36 5.00 10.23
C GLY A 77 -13.61 6.13 9.25
N LYS A 78 -13.52 7.37 9.76
CA LYS A 78 -13.64 8.57 8.95
C LYS A 78 -12.28 9.20 8.61
N GLY A 79 -11.19 8.49 8.90
CA GLY A 79 -9.85 8.94 8.60
C GLY A 79 -9.46 8.71 7.15
N VAL A 80 -8.25 9.13 6.81
CA VAL A 80 -7.68 9.04 5.45
C VAL A 80 -6.24 8.56 5.53
N PHE A 81 -5.93 7.51 4.79
CA PHE A 81 -4.56 7.12 4.51
C PHE A 81 -4.00 8.01 3.41
N ILE A 82 -2.79 8.50 3.60
CA ILE A 82 -2.12 9.41 2.68
C ILE A 82 -0.78 8.78 2.28
N VAL A 83 -0.62 8.50 0.99
CA VAL A 83 0.65 8.05 0.42
C VAL A 83 1.37 9.28 -0.11
N THR A 84 2.52 9.55 0.47
CA THR A 84 3.40 10.64 0.04
C THR A 84 4.64 10.09 -0.66
N SER A 85 5.41 10.92 -1.31
CA SER A 85 6.72 10.53 -1.87
C SER A 85 7.76 10.11 -0.82
N ASN A 86 7.45 10.28 0.46
CA ASN A 86 8.39 10.04 1.57
C ASN A 86 7.83 9.13 2.67
N GLY A 87 6.79 8.34 2.36
CA GLY A 87 6.20 7.38 3.28
C GLY A 87 4.69 7.45 3.35
N LEU A 88 4.14 6.94 4.44
CA LEU A 88 2.71 6.93 4.71
C LEU A 88 2.37 7.91 5.84
N CYS A 89 1.24 8.60 5.71
CA CYS A 89 0.62 9.38 6.77
C CYS A 89 -0.83 8.92 6.98
N TYR A 90 -1.39 9.29 8.10
CA TYR A 90 -2.79 9.10 8.43
C TYR A 90 -3.38 10.38 8.99
N MET A 91 -4.47 10.82 8.40
CA MET A 91 -5.30 11.90 8.90
C MET A 91 -6.48 11.29 9.64
N ASP A 92 -6.69 11.66 10.88
CA ASP A 92 -7.82 11.17 11.67
C ASP A 92 -9.12 11.97 11.40
N GLU A 93 -10.22 11.57 12.03
CA GLU A 93 -11.52 12.23 11.89
C GLU A 93 -11.51 13.71 12.35
N ALA A 94 -10.59 14.09 13.24
CA ALA A 94 -10.42 15.47 13.69
C ALA A 94 -9.54 16.31 12.74
N GLY A 95 -9.01 15.71 11.67
CA GLY A 95 -8.10 16.35 10.73
C GLY A 95 -6.64 16.38 11.17
N ALA A 96 -6.29 15.75 12.29
CA ALA A 96 -4.90 15.66 12.74
C ALA A 96 -4.12 14.65 11.89
N ILE A 97 -2.99 15.07 11.36
CA ILE A 97 -2.13 14.25 10.52
C ILE A 97 -0.93 13.76 11.30
N ARG A 98 -0.60 12.47 11.12
CA ARG A 98 0.62 11.87 11.66
C ARG A 98 1.31 10.97 10.64
N SER A 99 2.61 10.92 10.69
CA SER A 99 3.40 9.94 9.94
C SER A 99 3.23 8.55 10.52
N LEU A 100 3.25 7.52 9.66
CA LEU A 100 3.20 6.11 10.04
C LEU A 100 4.62 5.50 9.99
N ASP A 101 5.48 5.98 10.88
CA ASP A 101 6.92 5.66 10.88
C ASP A 101 7.23 4.18 11.17
N SER A 102 6.28 3.45 11.75
CA SER A 102 6.38 1.99 11.94
C SER A 102 6.27 1.20 10.63
N PHE A 103 5.77 1.81 9.55
CA PHE A 103 5.71 1.15 8.25
C PHE A 103 7.14 1.00 7.68
N PRO A 104 7.56 -0.22 7.26
CA PRO A 104 8.97 -0.53 7.04
C PRO A 104 9.55 0.01 5.73
N TYR A 105 8.76 0.73 4.92
CA TYR A 105 9.20 1.14 3.59
C TYR A 105 8.67 2.51 3.19
N TYR A 106 9.48 3.33 2.50
CA TYR A 106 9.14 4.72 2.20
C TYR A 106 8.71 4.97 0.75
N ASN A 107 9.19 4.18 -0.21
CA ASN A 107 8.87 4.37 -1.63
C ASN A 107 7.57 3.63 -2.01
N ASN A 108 6.45 4.18 -1.53
CA ASN A 108 5.12 3.64 -1.73
C ASN A 108 4.39 4.40 -2.84
N TYR A 109 3.50 3.72 -3.56
CA TYR A 109 2.80 4.25 -4.73
C TYR A 109 1.31 4.39 -4.50
N ASP A 110 0.71 3.41 -3.83
CA ASP A 110 -0.72 3.33 -3.60
C ASP A 110 -1.02 2.51 -2.34
N ILE A 111 -2.26 2.62 -1.87
CA ILE A 111 -2.81 1.80 -0.81
C ILE A 111 -4.23 1.39 -1.20
N TRP A 112 -4.58 0.14 -0.99
CA TRP A 112 -5.91 -0.39 -1.22
C TRP A 112 -6.37 -1.20 -0.02
N ALA A 113 -7.61 -0.96 0.43
CA ALA A 113 -8.21 -1.66 1.54
C ALA A 113 -9.11 -2.79 1.01
N ARG A 114 -8.79 -4.04 1.33
CA ARG A 114 -9.65 -5.18 1.00
C ARG A 114 -10.90 -5.20 1.89
N ASP A 115 -10.70 -4.93 3.14
CA ASP A 115 -11.71 -4.93 4.20
C ASP A 115 -11.29 -3.96 5.32
N GLU A 116 -12.04 -3.91 6.42
CA GLU A 116 -11.76 -3.04 7.55
C GLU A 116 -10.42 -3.31 8.26
N LYS A 117 -9.74 -4.43 7.95
CA LYS A 117 -8.51 -4.86 8.62
C LYS A 117 -7.32 -4.95 7.68
N THR A 118 -7.52 -5.35 6.44
CA THR A 118 -6.44 -5.75 5.56
C THR A 118 -6.15 -4.66 4.53
N LEU A 119 -4.96 -4.11 4.59
CA LEU A 119 -4.46 -3.11 3.67
C LEU A 119 -3.35 -3.70 2.79
N PHE A 120 -3.42 -3.40 1.50
CA PHE A 120 -2.39 -3.69 0.51
C PHE A 120 -1.69 -2.38 0.18
N VAL A 121 -0.39 -2.27 0.48
CA VAL A 121 0.42 -1.08 0.19
C VAL A 121 1.36 -1.42 -0.97
N MET A 122 1.12 -0.81 -2.11
CA MET A 122 1.92 -0.97 -3.32
C MET A 122 3.19 -0.12 -3.22
N SER A 123 4.32 -0.72 -3.56
CA SER A 123 5.63 -0.07 -3.43
C SER A 123 6.63 -0.55 -4.48
N SER A 124 7.79 0.08 -4.55
CA SER A 124 8.90 -0.38 -5.41
C SER A 124 9.50 -1.72 -4.98
N ALA A 125 9.29 -2.14 -3.72
CA ALA A 125 9.75 -3.44 -3.21
C ALA A 125 8.77 -4.59 -3.48
N GLY A 126 7.53 -4.27 -3.86
CA GLY A 126 6.41 -5.19 -4.00
C GLY A 126 5.18 -4.68 -3.26
N ILE A 127 4.36 -5.58 -2.78
CA ILE A 127 3.12 -5.25 -2.09
C ILE A 127 3.23 -5.70 -0.64
N TYR A 128 3.13 -4.77 0.27
CA TYR A 128 3.02 -5.04 1.70
C TYR A 128 1.56 -5.28 2.06
N VAL A 129 1.27 -6.40 2.70
CA VAL A 129 -0.05 -6.68 3.25
C VAL A 129 0.05 -6.56 4.75
N VAL A 130 -0.70 -5.61 5.30
CA VAL A 130 -0.63 -5.23 6.72
C VAL A 130 -2.00 -5.21 7.37
N ASP A 131 -2.04 -5.43 8.67
CA ASP A 131 -3.23 -5.18 9.48
C ASP A 131 -3.37 -3.67 9.74
N ARG A 132 -4.57 -3.14 9.48
CA ARG A 132 -4.89 -1.71 9.65
C ARG A 132 -4.71 -1.24 11.10
N ASP A 133 -5.24 -2.01 12.04
CA ASP A 133 -5.23 -1.59 13.46
C ASP A 133 -3.79 -1.65 14.00
N GLU A 134 -3.00 -2.63 13.54
CA GLU A 134 -1.58 -2.70 13.86
C GLU A 134 -0.78 -1.54 13.25
N LEU A 135 -1.03 -1.20 11.97
CA LEU A 135 -0.41 -0.04 11.32
C LEU A 135 -0.71 1.27 12.06
N LEU A 136 -1.92 1.41 12.61
CA LEU A 136 -2.35 2.60 13.34
C LEU A 136 -2.04 2.56 14.84
N SER A 137 -1.51 1.46 15.38
CA SER A 137 -1.28 1.28 16.82
C SER A 137 -0.23 2.21 17.43
N GLY A 138 0.68 2.76 16.61
CA GLY A 138 1.83 3.53 17.09
C GLY A 138 2.96 2.66 17.64
N SER A 139 2.92 1.34 17.44
CA SER A 139 4.02 0.42 17.77
C SER A 139 5.28 0.75 16.96
N GLU A 140 6.46 0.53 17.52
CA GLU A 140 7.72 0.77 16.80
C GLU A 140 7.91 -0.15 15.58
N THR A 141 7.30 -1.32 15.61
CA THR A 141 7.35 -2.31 14.53
C THR A 141 5.97 -2.91 14.29
N ILE A 142 5.67 -3.24 13.04
CA ILE A 142 4.44 -3.90 12.63
C ILE A 142 4.75 -5.21 11.91
N ALA A 143 3.84 -6.18 12.01
CA ALA A 143 3.90 -7.39 11.20
C ALA A 143 3.36 -7.10 9.78
N TYR A 144 3.97 -7.71 8.80
CA TYR A 144 3.53 -7.61 7.40
C TYR A 144 3.88 -8.87 6.60
N ASP A 145 3.13 -9.09 5.54
CA ASP A 145 3.52 -9.98 4.45
C ASP A 145 4.04 -9.14 3.28
N LEU A 146 5.10 -9.61 2.60
CA LEU A 146 5.59 -8.97 1.38
C LEU A 146 5.36 -9.89 0.18
N LEU A 147 4.54 -9.44 -0.75
CA LEU A 147 4.36 -10.07 -2.05
C LEU A 147 5.39 -9.48 -3.02
N ASP A 148 6.42 -10.23 -3.29
CA ASP A 148 7.54 -9.88 -4.17
C ASP A 148 7.75 -10.96 -5.26
N ALA A 149 8.85 -10.90 -5.98
CA ALA A 149 9.19 -11.87 -7.02
C ALA A 149 9.26 -13.32 -6.51
N ARG A 150 9.60 -13.54 -5.24
CA ARG A 150 9.63 -14.88 -4.61
C ARG A 150 8.23 -15.45 -4.38
N ARG A 151 7.23 -14.58 -4.37
CA ARG A 151 5.81 -14.91 -4.21
C ARG A 151 5.01 -14.75 -5.50
N GLY A 152 5.68 -14.58 -6.64
CA GLY A 152 5.04 -14.56 -7.94
C GLY A 152 4.87 -13.18 -8.57
N LEU A 153 5.12 -12.08 -7.87
CA LEU A 153 5.12 -10.74 -8.46
C LEU A 153 6.46 -10.51 -9.19
N THR A 154 6.57 -11.04 -10.40
CA THR A 154 7.82 -11.09 -11.18
C THR A 154 8.10 -9.83 -12.01
N SER A 155 7.20 -8.84 -11.93
CA SER A 155 7.33 -7.54 -12.61
C SER A 155 7.29 -6.41 -11.60
N ALA A 156 8.01 -5.33 -11.88
CA ALA A 156 7.99 -4.15 -11.03
C ALA A 156 6.66 -3.40 -11.17
N LEU A 157 6.09 -2.98 -10.06
CA LEU A 157 4.92 -2.11 -10.05
C LEU A 157 5.27 -0.75 -10.66
N THR A 158 4.36 -0.18 -11.42
CA THR A 158 4.53 1.13 -12.03
C THR A 158 4.13 2.23 -11.04
N ALA A 159 5.06 3.13 -10.73
CA ALA A 159 4.78 4.32 -9.93
C ALA A 159 3.75 5.22 -10.65
N ASN A 160 2.98 5.97 -9.87
CA ASN A 160 1.97 6.92 -10.36
C ASN A 160 0.89 6.29 -11.26
N SER A 161 0.71 4.98 -11.22
CA SER A 161 -0.40 4.30 -11.86
C SER A 161 -1.59 4.16 -10.92
N TRP A 162 -2.77 3.98 -11.47
CA TRP A 162 -3.97 3.67 -10.70
C TRP A 162 -4.19 2.16 -10.71
N ASN A 163 -4.32 1.59 -9.53
CA ASN A 163 -4.74 0.22 -9.34
C ASN A 163 -6.26 0.16 -9.29
N TYR A 164 -6.84 -0.96 -9.69
CA TYR A 164 -8.27 -1.17 -9.72
C TYR A 164 -8.61 -2.53 -9.13
N CYS A 165 -9.61 -2.60 -8.28
CA CYS A 165 -10.18 -3.85 -7.82
C CYS A 165 -11.59 -3.99 -8.35
N ASP A 166 -11.90 -5.13 -8.95
CA ASP A 166 -13.23 -5.41 -9.44
C ASP A 166 -14.18 -5.97 -8.36
N ALA A 167 -15.42 -6.23 -8.74
CA ALA A 167 -16.44 -6.75 -7.84
C ALA A 167 -16.21 -8.20 -7.40
N HIS A 168 -15.25 -8.92 -8.02
CA HIS A 168 -14.86 -10.28 -7.66
C HIS A 168 -13.66 -10.33 -6.70
N GLY A 169 -13.11 -9.16 -6.34
CA GLY A 169 -11.92 -9.06 -5.50
C GLY A 169 -10.61 -9.24 -6.25
N ASP A 170 -10.64 -9.19 -7.59
CA ASP A 170 -9.46 -9.20 -8.42
C ASP A 170 -8.83 -7.80 -8.45
N LEU A 171 -7.63 -7.67 -7.88
CA LEU A 171 -6.86 -6.42 -7.85
C LEU A 171 -5.91 -6.38 -9.06
N PHE A 172 -6.16 -5.44 -9.96
CA PHE A 172 -5.38 -5.20 -11.17
C PHE A 172 -4.28 -4.19 -10.90
N LEU A 173 -3.05 -4.59 -11.17
CA LEU A 173 -1.83 -3.85 -10.85
C LEU A 173 -1.04 -3.58 -12.13
N PRO A 174 -0.91 -2.33 -12.58
CA PRO A 174 -0.03 -1.97 -13.67
C PRO A 174 1.44 -2.23 -13.31
N CYS A 175 2.13 -2.91 -14.19
CA CYS A 175 3.54 -3.28 -14.03
C CYS A 175 4.31 -2.95 -15.30
N ASP A 176 5.64 -2.98 -15.22
CA ASP A 176 6.55 -2.71 -16.35
C ASP A 176 6.37 -3.65 -17.55
N ARG A 177 5.82 -4.86 -17.34
CA ARG A 177 5.60 -5.88 -18.37
C ARG A 177 4.15 -6.21 -18.65
N GLY A 178 3.21 -5.42 -18.12
CA GLY A 178 1.78 -5.63 -18.32
C GLY A 178 0.97 -5.42 -17.04
N VAL A 179 -0.12 -6.14 -16.89
CA VAL A 179 -1.00 -6.07 -15.73
C VAL A 179 -0.89 -7.36 -14.94
N PHE A 180 -0.55 -7.25 -13.66
CA PHE A 180 -0.69 -8.34 -12.71
C PHE A 180 -2.09 -8.32 -12.10
N ILE A 181 -2.64 -9.50 -11.83
CA ILE A 181 -3.94 -9.65 -11.18
C ILE A 181 -3.72 -10.47 -9.91
N ILE A 182 -4.20 -9.96 -8.80
CA ILE A 182 -4.21 -10.66 -7.51
C ILE A 182 -5.65 -10.94 -7.13
N ASP A 183 -5.99 -12.23 -6.98
CA ASP A 183 -7.23 -12.67 -6.34
C ASP A 183 -7.11 -12.43 -4.83
N THR A 184 -7.65 -11.30 -4.36
CA THR A 184 -7.53 -10.90 -2.95
C THR A 184 -8.41 -11.70 -2.02
N GLU A 185 -9.48 -12.33 -2.54
CA GLU A 185 -10.36 -13.21 -1.76
C GLU A 185 -9.65 -14.51 -1.37
N ARG A 186 -8.77 -15.00 -2.25
CA ARG A 186 -7.94 -16.19 -1.98
C ARG A 186 -6.65 -15.88 -1.25
N TYR A 187 -6.32 -14.61 -1.10
CA TYR A 187 -5.16 -14.24 -0.32
C TYR A 187 -5.40 -14.55 1.16
N THR A 188 -4.59 -15.43 1.72
CA THR A 188 -4.54 -15.72 3.15
C THR A 188 -3.24 -15.18 3.71
N SER A 189 -3.34 -14.24 4.66
CA SER A 189 -2.19 -13.76 5.41
C SER A 189 -1.59 -14.88 6.24
N GLY A 190 -0.28 -14.98 6.19
CA GLY A 190 0.46 -15.96 6.95
C GLY A 190 0.63 -17.29 6.23
N ILE A 191 1.84 -17.79 6.28
CA ILE A 191 2.13 -19.13 5.82
C ILE A 191 1.67 -20.10 6.88
N ASN A 192 0.43 -20.54 6.75
CA ASN A 192 -0.22 -21.37 7.76
C ASN A 192 0.34 -22.78 7.89
N ALA A 193 1.15 -23.25 6.94
CA ALA A 193 1.91 -24.49 7.05
C ALA A 193 2.99 -24.60 5.98
N TYR A 194 4.22 -24.40 6.34
CA TYR A 194 5.32 -24.91 5.53
C TYR A 194 5.33 -26.44 5.61
N ARG A 195 5.08 -27.12 4.50
CA ARG A 195 5.45 -28.53 4.37
C ARG A 195 6.94 -28.59 4.04
N MET A 196 7.76 -28.66 5.06
CA MET A 196 9.19 -28.94 4.86
C MET A 196 9.39 -30.43 4.72
N SER A 197 10.19 -30.84 3.75
CA SER A 197 10.69 -32.20 3.64
C SER A 197 12.19 -32.16 3.43
N VAL A 198 12.91 -32.96 4.19
CA VAL A 198 14.32 -33.20 3.95
C VAL A 198 14.42 -34.19 2.80
N LYS A 199 14.95 -33.76 1.65
CA LYS A 199 15.13 -34.61 0.46
C LYS A 199 16.42 -35.40 0.49
N SER A 200 17.44 -34.84 1.08
CA SER A 200 18.76 -35.47 1.21
C SER A 200 19.51 -34.93 2.43
N VAL A 201 20.38 -35.72 2.96
CA VAL A 201 21.33 -35.36 4.01
C VAL A 201 22.74 -35.63 3.50
N LYS A 202 23.64 -34.66 3.67
CA LYS A 202 25.05 -34.84 3.36
C LYS A 202 25.78 -35.22 4.65
N LEU A 203 26.39 -36.42 4.66
CA LEU A 203 27.21 -36.91 5.73
C LEU A 203 28.67 -36.90 5.27
N ASP A 204 29.47 -35.99 5.76
CA ASP A 204 30.80 -35.66 5.23
C ASP A 204 30.77 -35.45 3.70
N ASN A 205 31.27 -36.39 2.93
CA ASN A 205 31.29 -36.31 1.45
C ASN A 205 30.23 -37.19 0.77
N THR A 206 29.33 -37.82 1.51
CA THR A 206 28.31 -38.72 0.97
C THR A 206 26.92 -38.09 1.11
N VAL A 207 26.19 -38.02 0.01
CA VAL A 207 24.80 -37.56 0.01
C VAL A 207 23.87 -38.77 0.04
N LYS A 208 22.98 -38.81 1.03
CA LYS A 208 21.92 -39.83 1.15
C LYS A 208 20.55 -39.17 0.90
N SER A 209 19.78 -39.75 -0.01
CA SER A 209 18.39 -39.35 -0.23
C SER A 209 17.49 -39.82 0.92
N VAL A 210 16.56 -38.98 1.31
CA VAL A 210 15.61 -39.24 2.41
C VAL A 210 14.21 -39.41 1.82
N GLY A 211 13.61 -40.56 2.01
CA GLY A 211 12.20 -40.78 1.69
C GLY A 211 11.26 -40.22 2.74
N ARG A 212 9.97 -40.09 2.42
CA ARG A 212 8.95 -39.45 3.30
C ARG A 212 8.80 -40.01 4.71
N ARG A 213 9.33 -41.20 5.00
CA ARG A 213 9.27 -41.88 6.33
C ARG A 213 10.56 -42.65 6.62
N SER A 214 11.71 -42.18 6.17
CA SER A 214 12.99 -42.85 6.39
C SER A 214 13.72 -42.28 7.58
N THR A 215 14.32 -43.15 8.36
CA THR A 215 15.28 -42.81 9.39
C THR A 215 16.67 -42.93 8.80
N ILE A 216 17.54 -41.97 9.07
CA ILE A 216 18.95 -42.02 8.70
C ILE A 216 19.74 -42.27 9.99
N GLU A 217 20.38 -43.43 10.07
CA GLU A 217 21.33 -43.71 11.11
C GLU A 217 22.68 -43.08 10.77
N ILE A 218 23.17 -42.24 11.67
CA ILE A 218 24.47 -41.59 11.55
C ILE A 218 25.46 -42.41 12.39
N GLY A 219 26.40 -43.05 11.71
CA GLY A 219 27.45 -43.83 12.38
C GLY A 219 28.39 -42.96 13.24
N ARG A 220 28.98 -43.56 14.27
CA ARG A 220 30.03 -42.89 15.06
C ARG A 220 31.23 -42.60 14.14
N GLY A 221 31.67 -41.34 14.06
CA GLY A 221 32.79 -40.92 13.21
C GLY A 221 32.44 -40.03 12.06
N VAL A 222 31.12 -39.68 11.85
CA VAL A 222 30.72 -38.63 10.94
C VAL A 222 31.06 -37.26 11.53
N GLY A 223 31.94 -36.52 10.90
CA GLY A 223 32.42 -35.23 11.42
C GLY A 223 31.48 -34.04 11.04
N LYS A 224 30.66 -34.20 10.00
CA LYS A 224 29.76 -33.16 9.53
C LYS A 224 28.46 -33.75 8.93
N VAL A 225 27.34 -33.15 9.32
CA VAL A 225 25.99 -33.47 8.82
C VAL A 225 25.39 -32.27 8.13
#